data_ff5cebb5889dd00f0f7dfcac710d9bf1
#
_entry.id   ff5cebb5889dd00f0f7dfcac710d9bf1
#
_cell.length_a   1.000
_cell.length_b   1.000
_cell.length_c   1.000
_cell.angle_alpha   90.00
_cell.angle_beta   90.00
_cell.angle_gamma   90.00
#
_symmetry.space_group_name_H-M   'P 1'
#
loop_
_entity.id
_entity.type
_entity.pdbx_description
1 polymer ?
#
loop_
_entity_poly.entity_id
_entity_poly.type
_entity_poly.pdbx_seq_one_letter_code
_entity_poly.pdbx_strand_id
1 'polypeptide(L)'
;MNDESPKIEFSLDEPKPKNRAKSRSAAPVEKFTFVMDGGKQAEPVQQDKTFSFTNYAEEFDEHINQSIRGYSNLRDDIVSISRYFIEDDTNVIDIGCSQGSLIRRIRDTNTQAPNATYYGVDVNKSFKQHWKSDRNLKYLIEDVRTWDGMTNLSLAISLFTFQFIPERDRLTLMKKIYDNLVEGGAFVFSEKVFSMNSKIQNMMEFIFYDHKKKSFTEKEILDKEQELRHLAKLTNEDLLIKQLLSIGFRGIQVFWRNHNFIGVIAMKLPKNNWDDKNG
;
A
#
# COMPACT_ATOMS: atom_id res chain seq x y z
N MET A 1 18.51 -40.36 -36.46
CA MET A 1 17.44 -39.37 -36.35
C MET A 1 18.06 -38.16 -35.72
N ASN A 2 18.42 -37.18 -36.55
CA ASN A 2 19.12 -35.97 -36.08
C ASN A 2 18.06 -34.99 -35.62
N ASP A 3 18.21 -34.55 -34.36
CA ASP A 3 17.39 -33.49 -33.74
C ASP A 3 18.11 -32.15 -33.99
N GLU A 4 17.65 -31.38 -34.98
CA GLU A 4 18.12 -30.02 -35.25
C GLU A 4 17.08 -29.01 -34.71
N SER A 5 17.35 -28.53 -33.51
CA SER A 5 16.65 -27.37 -32.95
C SER A 5 17.23 -26.09 -33.59
N PRO A 6 16.40 -25.12 -34.05
CA PRO A 6 16.91 -23.87 -34.61
C PRO A 6 17.54 -22.97 -33.57
N LYS A 7 18.80 -22.60 -33.79
CA LYS A 7 19.50 -21.55 -33.01
C LYS A 7 19.05 -20.17 -33.51
N ILE A 8 18.49 -19.37 -32.62
CA ILE A 8 18.20 -17.96 -32.90
C ILE A 8 19.38 -17.14 -32.36
N GLU A 9 20.15 -16.55 -33.27
CA GLU A 9 21.21 -15.59 -32.97
C GLU A 9 20.60 -14.17 -32.93
N PHE A 10 20.76 -13.47 -31.81
CA PHE A 10 20.46 -12.04 -31.72
C PHE A 10 21.75 -11.24 -31.93
N SER A 11 21.79 -10.47 -33.00
CA SER A 11 22.83 -9.46 -33.24
C SER A 11 22.38 -8.13 -32.61
N LEU A 12 23.17 -7.59 -31.67
CA LEU A 12 23.00 -6.25 -31.10
C LEU A 12 23.86 -5.29 -31.91
N ASP A 13 23.24 -4.54 -32.82
CA ASP A 13 23.88 -3.39 -33.45
C ASP A 13 23.70 -2.15 -32.59
N GLU A 14 24.81 -1.58 -32.10
CA GLU A 14 24.82 -0.30 -31.38
C GLU A 14 24.58 0.87 -32.34
N PRO A 15 23.65 1.81 -32.05
CA PRO A 15 23.50 3.01 -32.85
C PRO A 15 24.52 4.09 -32.50
N LYS A 16 25.27 4.54 -33.54
CA LYS A 16 26.20 5.69 -33.48
C LYS A 16 25.48 7.01 -33.18
N PRO A 17 26.09 7.96 -32.47
CA PRO A 17 25.46 9.22 -32.11
C PRO A 17 25.30 10.15 -33.31
N LYS A 18 24.10 10.65 -33.59
CA LYS A 18 23.81 11.70 -34.56
C LYS A 18 23.58 13.05 -33.89
N ASN A 19 24.21 14.04 -34.49
CA ASN A 19 24.32 15.45 -34.14
C ASN A 19 23.00 16.18 -33.79
N ARG A 20 23.13 17.15 -32.88
CA ARG A 20 22.17 18.23 -32.58
C ARG A 20 21.72 18.96 -33.86
N ALA A 21 20.42 19.13 -34.02
CA ALA A 21 19.83 20.22 -34.79
C ALA A 21 18.39 20.55 -34.36
N LYS A 22 18.25 21.81 -33.89
CA LYS A 22 17.10 22.73 -34.03
C LYS A 22 15.69 22.31 -33.56
N SER A 23 15.21 23.10 -32.63
CA SER A 23 13.82 23.26 -32.18
C SER A 23 12.80 23.16 -33.33
N ARG A 24 11.87 22.23 -33.19
CA ARG A 24 10.61 22.23 -33.95
C ARG A 24 9.43 22.42 -32.96
N SER A 25 8.61 23.41 -33.29
CA SER A 25 7.32 23.70 -32.69
C SER A 25 6.45 22.44 -32.57
N ALA A 26 5.78 22.32 -31.45
CA ALA A 26 4.78 21.26 -31.21
C ALA A 26 3.68 21.32 -32.26
N ALA A 27 3.47 20.22 -32.95
CA ALA A 27 2.32 20.02 -33.83
C ALA A 27 1.04 19.84 -32.96
N PRO A 28 -0.13 20.27 -33.45
CA PRO A 28 -1.37 20.13 -32.69
C PRO A 28 -1.72 18.65 -32.52
N VAL A 29 -2.11 18.29 -31.29
CA VAL A 29 -2.61 16.96 -30.95
C VAL A 29 -3.92 16.73 -31.68
N GLU A 30 -3.92 15.83 -32.67
CA GLU A 30 -5.15 15.39 -33.31
C GLU A 30 -6.04 14.67 -32.29
N LYS A 31 -7.25 15.23 -32.11
CA LYS A 31 -8.30 14.58 -31.32
C LYS A 31 -8.85 13.40 -32.13
N PHE A 32 -8.54 12.20 -31.73
CA PHE A 32 -9.23 11.01 -32.22
C PHE A 32 -10.65 10.98 -31.64
N THR A 33 -11.63 11.19 -32.51
CA THR A 33 -13.05 11.00 -32.18
C THR A 33 -13.46 9.62 -32.68
N PHE A 34 -13.71 8.68 -31.77
CA PHE A 34 -14.37 7.43 -32.12
C PHE A 34 -15.87 7.69 -32.29
N VAL A 35 -16.37 7.58 -33.50
CA VAL A 35 -17.81 7.57 -33.77
C VAL A 35 -18.27 6.13 -33.78
N MET A 36 -18.96 5.68 -32.73
CA MET A 36 -19.75 4.44 -32.79
C MET A 36 -21.06 4.76 -33.50
N ASP A 37 -21.37 4.00 -34.53
CA ASP A 37 -22.60 4.12 -35.29
C ASP A 37 -23.81 3.84 -34.39
N GLY A 38 -24.65 4.85 -34.16
CA GLY A 38 -25.81 4.76 -33.26
C GLY A 38 -26.32 6.08 -32.66
N GLY A 39 -25.90 7.21 -33.14
CA GLY A 39 -26.64 8.47 -33.11
C GLY A 39 -27.12 9.02 -31.75
N LYS A 40 -26.46 8.76 -30.62
CA LYS A 40 -26.65 9.54 -29.39
C LYS A 40 -25.33 10.17 -29.00
N GLN A 41 -25.25 11.49 -29.08
CA GLN A 41 -24.15 12.24 -28.49
C GLN A 41 -24.07 11.87 -26.99
N ALA A 42 -22.97 11.31 -26.59
CA ALA A 42 -22.67 11.17 -25.16
C ALA A 42 -22.56 12.61 -24.59
N GLU A 43 -23.35 12.92 -23.57
CA GLU A 43 -23.17 14.14 -22.81
C GLU A 43 -21.71 14.23 -22.32
N PRO A 44 -21.14 15.46 -22.28
CA PRO A 44 -19.78 15.64 -21.81
C PRO A 44 -19.70 15.10 -20.38
N VAL A 45 -18.86 14.09 -20.18
CA VAL A 45 -18.51 13.59 -18.84
C VAL A 45 -18.01 14.80 -18.06
N GLN A 46 -18.76 15.21 -17.05
CA GLN A 46 -18.32 16.23 -16.11
C GLN A 46 -16.98 15.78 -15.53
N GLN A 47 -15.91 16.46 -15.93
CA GLN A 47 -14.62 16.38 -15.29
C GLN A 47 -14.74 16.92 -13.86
N ASP A 48 -14.01 16.26 -12.95
CA ASP A 48 -13.77 16.62 -11.55
C ASP A 48 -14.78 16.11 -10.50
N LYS A 49 -14.83 14.77 -10.37
CA LYS A 49 -14.87 14.21 -9.02
C LYS A 49 -13.51 13.54 -8.77
N THR A 50 -12.56 14.33 -8.31
CA THR A 50 -11.33 13.78 -7.73
C THR A 50 -11.75 12.80 -6.62
N PHE A 51 -11.40 11.52 -6.78
CA PHE A 51 -11.68 10.52 -5.75
C PHE A 51 -11.18 11.03 -4.41
N SER A 52 -12.03 11.04 -3.41
CA SER A 52 -11.69 11.42 -2.05
C SER A 52 -12.31 10.41 -1.08
N PHE A 53 -11.51 9.87 -0.18
CA PHE A 53 -12.01 9.08 0.95
C PHE A 53 -12.95 9.88 1.87
N THR A 54 -13.03 11.20 1.69
CA THR A 54 -13.93 12.10 2.43
C THR A 54 -15.40 11.67 2.37
N ASN A 55 -15.85 11.16 1.21
CA ASN A 55 -17.24 10.71 1.02
C ASN A 55 -17.60 9.46 1.82
N TYR A 56 -16.61 8.74 2.33
CA TYR A 56 -16.77 7.48 3.07
C TYR A 56 -16.27 7.61 4.52
N ALA A 57 -15.88 8.82 4.96
CA ALA A 57 -15.19 9.00 6.24
C ALA A 57 -16.04 8.59 7.45
N GLU A 58 -17.37 8.68 7.36
CA GLU A 58 -18.28 8.30 8.46
C GLU A 58 -18.43 6.78 8.62
N GLU A 59 -18.47 6.04 7.50
CA GLU A 59 -18.70 4.59 7.47
C GLU A 59 -17.48 3.82 6.95
N PHE A 60 -16.29 4.42 7.08
CA PHE A 60 -15.08 3.92 6.43
C PHE A 60 -14.71 2.47 6.86
N ASP A 61 -14.73 2.19 8.16
CA ASP A 61 -14.40 0.86 8.69
C ASP A 61 -15.40 -0.21 8.22
N GLU A 62 -16.68 0.14 8.14
CA GLU A 62 -17.73 -0.77 7.65
C GLU A 62 -17.57 -1.01 6.15
N HIS A 63 -17.39 0.04 5.36
CA HIS A 63 -17.20 -0.07 3.91
C HIS A 63 -15.99 -0.93 3.54
N ILE A 64 -14.86 -0.76 4.24
CA ILE A 64 -13.66 -1.58 4.02
C ILE A 64 -13.89 -3.04 4.43
N ASN A 65 -14.59 -3.27 5.54
CA ASN A 65 -14.89 -4.63 6.01
C ASN A 65 -15.78 -5.39 5.02
N GLN A 66 -16.69 -4.71 4.34
CA GLN A 66 -17.51 -5.26 3.26
C GLN A 66 -16.70 -5.46 1.95
N SER A 67 -15.72 -4.59 1.70
CA SER A 67 -14.91 -4.62 0.47
C SER A 67 -13.80 -5.67 0.51
N ILE A 68 -13.17 -5.90 1.66
CA ILE A 68 -12.01 -6.80 1.81
C ILE A 68 -12.39 -7.96 2.74
N ARG A 69 -12.50 -9.15 2.16
CA ARG A 69 -12.81 -10.35 2.92
C ARG A 69 -11.76 -10.61 3.99
N GLY A 70 -12.20 -10.77 5.24
CA GLY A 70 -11.33 -11.05 6.37
C GLY A 70 -10.59 -9.82 6.92
N TYR A 71 -11.02 -8.60 6.57
CA TYR A 71 -10.42 -7.37 7.10
C TYR A 71 -10.46 -7.28 8.63
N SER A 72 -11.57 -7.68 9.26
CA SER A 72 -11.66 -7.72 10.73
C SER A 72 -10.66 -8.69 11.34
N ASN A 73 -10.48 -9.89 10.75
CA ASN A 73 -9.49 -10.87 11.20
C ASN A 73 -8.06 -10.33 11.09
N LEU A 74 -7.74 -9.66 9.97
CA LEU A 74 -6.43 -9.00 9.81
C LEU A 74 -6.17 -7.99 10.93
N ARG A 75 -7.17 -7.17 11.28
CA ARG A 75 -7.05 -6.20 12.37
C ARG A 75 -6.86 -6.89 13.74
N ASP A 76 -7.58 -7.99 13.99
CA ASP A 76 -7.44 -8.79 15.21
C ASP A 76 -6.03 -9.39 15.33
N ASP A 77 -5.51 -9.92 14.22
CA ASP A 77 -4.15 -10.44 14.14
C ASP A 77 -3.12 -9.34 14.43
N ILE A 78 -3.27 -8.14 13.84
CA ILE A 78 -2.35 -7.03 14.08
C ILE A 78 -2.37 -6.56 15.53
N VAL A 79 -3.56 -6.50 16.16
CA VAL A 79 -3.65 -6.20 17.60
C VAL A 79 -2.92 -7.26 18.43
N SER A 80 -3.04 -8.54 18.06
CA SER A 80 -2.33 -9.63 18.73
C SER A 80 -0.82 -9.56 18.51
N ILE A 81 -0.38 -9.31 17.27
CA ILE A 81 1.02 -9.13 16.87
C ILE A 81 1.66 -7.96 17.64
N SER A 82 0.93 -6.87 17.83
CA SER A 82 1.46 -5.66 18.48
C SER A 82 2.06 -5.92 19.86
N ARG A 83 1.53 -6.91 20.59
CA ARG A 83 2.00 -7.29 21.93
C ARG A 83 3.44 -7.84 21.95
N TYR A 84 3.95 -8.29 20.80
CA TYR A 84 5.29 -8.85 20.68
C TYR A 84 6.35 -7.78 20.37
N PHE A 85 5.93 -6.59 19.96
CA PHE A 85 6.84 -5.56 19.47
C PHE A 85 6.83 -4.28 20.31
N ILE A 86 5.68 -3.94 20.93
CA ILE A 86 5.55 -2.67 21.64
C ILE A 86 6.30 -2.74 22.97
N GLU A 87 7.29 -1.86 23.09
CA GLU A 87 8.14 -1.70 24.25
C GLU A 87 7.86 -0.36 24.97
N ASP A 88 8.15 -0.31 26.26
CA ASP A 88 7.99 0.92 27.05
C ASP A 88 8.97 2.01 26.55
N ASP A 89 8.60 3.27 26.72
CA ASP A 89 9.37 4.43 26.28
C ASP A 89 9.67 4.47 24.75
N THR A 90 8.90 3.73 23.96
CA THR A 90 8.99 3.75 22.48
C THR A 90 7.76 4.39 21.84
N ASN A 91 7.83 4.57 20.52
CA ASN A 91 6.73 5.08 19.72
C ASN A 91 6.12 3.99 18.85
N VAL A 92 4.81 4.10 18.64
CA VAL A 92 4.03 3.27 17.71
C VAL A 92 3.34 4.19 16.70
N ILE A 93 3.41 3.88 15.42
CA ILE A 93 2.77 4.68 14.38
C ILE A 93 1.80 3.84 13.54
N ASP A 94 0.62 4.41 13.27
CA ASP A 94 -0.35 3.89 12.29
C ASP A 94 -0.42 4.88 11.12
N ILE A 95 0.13 4.47 9.97
CA ILE A 95 0.26 5.28 8.74
C ILE A 95 -1.00 5.09 7.89
N GLY A 96 -1.75 6.17 7.66
CA GLY A 96 -3.07 6.11 7.04
C GLY A 96 -4.11 5.58 8.02
N CYS A 97 -4.13 6.13 9.23
CA CYS A 97 -4.93 5.61 10.35
C CYS A 97 -6.45 5.77 10.18
N SER A 98 -6.93 6.50 9.16
CA SER A 98 -8.35 6.78 8.89
C SER A 98 -9.09 7.26 10.16
N GLN A 99 -10.13 6.55 10.60
CA GLN A 99 -10.88 6.87 11.83
C GLN A 99 -10.08 6.63 13.12
N GLY A 100 -8.88 6.06 13.05
CA GLY A 100 -7.99 5.82 14.18
C GLY A 100 -8.45 4.72 15.13
N SER A 101 -9.36 3.86 14.69
CA SER A 101 -9.92 2.78 15.51
C SER A 101 -8.90 1.68 15.80
N LEU A 102 -8.00 1.37 14.84
CA LEU A 102 -6.97 0.34 15.02
C LEU A 102 -5.91 0.77 16.04
N ILE A 103 -5.31 1.94 15.85
CA ILE A 103 -4.25 2.42 16.76
C ILE A 103 -4.77 2.61 18.20
N ARG A 104 -6.02 3.03 18.35
CA ARG A 104 -6.68 3.12 19.68
C ARG A 104 -6.79 1.75 20.31
N ARG A 105 -7.26 0.75 19.56
CA ARG A 105 -7.40 -0.63 20.03
C ARG A 105 -6.05 -1.25 20.40
N ILE A 106 -5.01 -0.98 19.61
CA ILE A 106 -3.63 -1.41 19.91
C ILE A 106 -3.16 -0.79 21.23
N ARG A 107 -3.33 0.53 21.42
CA ARG A 107 -2.99 1.22 22.66
C ARG A 107 -3.69 0.60 23.85
N ASP A 108 -5.01 0.39 23.77
CA ASP A 108 -5.82 -0.13 24.87
C ASP A 108 -5.47 -1.58 25.24
N THR A 109 -4.88 -2.32 24.30
CA THR A 109 -4.49 -3.72 24.48
C THR A 109 -3.08 -3.87 25.07
N ASN A 110 -2.18 -2.89 24.85
CA ASN A 110 -0.76 -2.98 25.22
C ASN A 110 -0.48 -2.29 26.57
N THR A 111 -1.16 -2.74 27.62
CA THR A 111 -1.04 -2.18 28.97
C THR A 111 0.32 -2.46 29.63
N GLN A 112 1.11 -3.40 29.08
CA GLN A 112 2.48 -3.70 29.54
C GLN A 112 3.50 -2.60 29.19
N ALA A 113 3.16 -1.69 28.27
CA ALA A 113 4.01 -0.57 27.86
C ALA A 113 3.32 0.79 28.13
N PRO A 114 3.16 1.18 29.40
CA PRO A 114 2.35 2.35 29.80
C PRO A 114 2.95 3.69 29.35
N ASN A 115 4.25 3.75 29.08
CA ASN A 115 4.94 4.95 28.62
C ASN A 115 5.11 4.98 27.09
N ALA A 116 4.67 3.95 26.36
CA ALA A 116 4.67 3.97 24.90
C ALA A 116 3.75 5.08 24.37
N THR A 117 4.19 5.78 23.33
CA THR A 117 3.39 6.84 22.68
C THR A 117 2.89 6.36 21.32
N TYR A 118 1.61 6.57 21.08
CA TYR A 118 0.91 6.10 19.88
C TYR A 118 0.56 7.27 18.96
N TYR A 119 0.83 7.13 17.68
CA TYR A 119 0.54 8.14 16.67
C TYR A 119 -0.33 7.56 15.57
N GLY A 120 -1.53 8.14 15.38
CA GLY A 120 -2.33 7.92 14.18
C GLY A 120 -2.06 9.07 13.20
N VAL A 121 -1.55 8.76 12.01
CA VAL A 121 -1.19 9.78 11.01
C VAL A 121 -2.00 9.56 9.74
N ASP A 122 -2.69 10.61 9.28
CA ASP A 122 -3.44 10.57 8.02
C ASP A 122 -3.41 11.95 7.35
N VAL A 123 -3.37 11.98 6.03
CA VAL A 123 -3.42 13.22 5.24
C VAL A 123 -4.84 13.77 5.11
N ASN A 124 -5.86 12.91 5.26
CA ASN A 124 -7.25 13.28 5.07
C ASN A 124 -7.86 13.86 6.35
N LYS A 125 -7.97 15.19 6.37
CA LYS A 125 -8.54 15.93 7.50
C LYS A 125 -9.99 15.58 7.86
N SER A 126 -10.74 14.93 6.96
CA SER A 126 -12.14 14.53 7.22
C SER A 126 -12.26 13.47 8.30
N PHE A 127 -11.20 12.70 8.58
CA PHE A 127 -11.20 11.75 9.67
C PHE A 127 -11.04 12.37 11.06
N LYS A 128 -10.61 13.66 11.15
CA LYS A 128 -10.35 14.35 12.42
C LYS A 128 -11.54 14.30 13.39
N GLN A 129 -12.77 14.33 12.89
CA GLN A 129 -13.99 14.26 13.71
C GLN A 129 -14.11 12.98 14.54
N HIS A 130 -13.43 11.88 14.13
CA HIS A 130 -13.43 10.59 14.85
C HIS A 130 -12.29 10.47 15.87
N TRP A 131 -11.34 11.41 15.86
CA TRP A 131 -10.13 11.32 16.65
C TRP A 131 -10.34 11.87 18.07
N LYS A 132 -9.88 11.09 19.03
CA LYS A 132 -9.84 11.50 20.45
C LYS A 132 -8.43 11.25 20.95
N SER A 133 -7.62 12.29 20.92
CA SER A 133 -6.27 12.27 21.51
C SER A 133 -6.33 12.30 23.03
N ASP A 134 -5.36 11.68 23.66
CA ASP A 134 -5.17 11.72 25.11
C ASP A 134 -3.67 11.79 25.45
N ARG A 135 -3.28 11.41 26.69
CA ARG A 135 -1.91 11.55 27.19
C ARG A 135 -0.87 10.87 26.27
N ASN A 136 -1.15 9.65 25.78
CA ASN A 136 -0.21 8.84 25.03
C ASN A 136 -0.71 8.42 23.64
N LEU A 137 -1.91 8.88 23.21
CA LEU A 137 -2.43 8.67 21.86
C LEU A 137 -2.64 10.02 21.18
N LYS A 138 -1.94 10.26 20.10
CA LYS A 138 -1.97 11.50 19.32
C LYS A 138 -2.39 11.21 17.89
N TYR A 139 -3.23 12.07 17.33
CA TYR A 139 -3.63 12.02 15.93
C TYR A 139 -3.14 13.25 15.20
N LEU A 140 -2.57 13.04 13.99
CA LEU A 140 -1.92 14.08 13.21
C LEU A 140 -2.47 14.10 11.78
N ILE A 141 -2.72 15.31 11.26
CA ILE A 141 -2.98 15.52 9.84
C ILE A 141 -1.65 15.86 9.20
N GLU A 142 -0.93 14.83 8.73
CA GLU A 142 0.42 14.99 8.19
C GLU A 142 0.65 14.04 7.01
N ASP A 143 1.52 14.47 6.11
CA ASP A 143 2.08 13.58 5.09
C ASP A 143 3.29 12.84 5.68
N VAL A 144 3.14 11.55 5.92
CA VAL A 144 4.17 10.70 6.52
C VAL A 144 5.50 10.72 5.74
N ARG A 145 5.47 11.06 4.45
CA ARG A 145 6.68 11.17 3.62
C ARG A 145 7.58 12.30 4.08
N THR A 146 7.00 13.41 4.50
CA THR A 146 7.70 14.63 4.93
C THR A 146 7.67 14.89 6.43
N TRP A 147 6.81 14.21 7.18
CA TRP A 147 6.70 14.38 8.62
C TRP A 147 7.94 13.84 9.36
N ASP A 148 8.60 14.69 10.15
CA ASP A 148 9.88 14.36 10.81
C ASP A 148 9.71 13.76 12.22
N GLY A 149 8.47 13.60 12.71
CA GLY A 149 8.20 13.05 14.05
C GLY A 149 8.31 11.53 14.15
N MET A 150 8.72 10.84 13.09
CA MET A 150 8.89 9.39 13.08
C MET A 150 10.24 9.03 13.70
N THR A 151 10.25 8.68 14.98
CA THR A 151 11.47 8.35 15.73
C THR A 151 11.22 7.25 16.74
N ASN A 152 12.25 6.46 17.09
CA ASN A 152 12.25 5.48 18.17
C ASN A 152 11.04 4.53 18.11
N LEU A 153 10.76 3.96 16.94
CA LEU A 153 9.61 3.11 16.71
C LEU A 153 9.86 1.68 17.15
N SER A 154 9.01 1.13 18.01
CA SER A 154 8.95 -0.32 18.23
C SER A 154 8.01 -0.99 17.21
N LEU A 155 6.98 -0.27 16.75
CA LEU A 155 6.05 -0.79 15.76
C LEU A 155 5.59 0.32 14.81
N ALA A 156 5.71 0.06 13.52
CA ALA A 156 5.06 0.83 12.46
C ALA A 156 3.97 -0.03 11.80
N ILE A 157 2.79 0.55 11.56
CA ILE A 157 1.64 -0.12 10.97
C ILE A 157 1.19 0.66 9.75
N SER A 158 0.71 -0.03 8.72
CA SER A 158 0.09 0.60 7.55
C SER A 158 -0.87 -0.36 6.86
N LEU A 159 -2.16 -0.10 6.92
CA LEU A 159 -3.17 -0.95 6.28
C LEU A 159 -3.67 -0.33 4.97
N PHE A 160 -3.36 -0.99 3.85
CA PHE A 160 -3.80 -0.62 2.50
C PHE A 160 -3.53 0.84 2.11
N THR A 161 -2.46 1.44 2.65
CA THR A 161 -2.12 2.85 2.45
C THR A 161 -1.02 3.03 1.41
N PHE A 162 0.00 2.18 1.40
CA PHE A 162 1.15 2.32 0.50
C PHE A 162 0.76 2.28 -0.98
N GLN A 163 -0.29 1.56 -1.34
CA GLN A 163 -0.82 1.54 -2.70
C GLN A 163 -1.25 2.92 -3.23
N PHE A 164 -1.52 3.88 -2.34
CA PHE A 164 -1.88 5.28 -2.67
C PHE A 164 -0.69 6.24 -2.61
N ILE A 165 0.47 5.78 -2.13
CA ILE A 165 1.72 6.56 -2.14
C ILE A 165 2.36 6.42 -3.53
N PRO A 166 2.85 7.51 -4.15
CA PRO A 166 3.55 7.44 -5.42
C PRO A 166 4.69 6.41 -5.38
N GLU A 167 4.81 5.57 -6.41
CA GLU A 167 5.80 4.47 -6.44
C GLU A 167 7.22 4.94 -6.15
N ARG A 168 7.60 6.11 -6.69
CA ARG A 168 8.93 6.74 -6.48
C ARG A 168 9.24 7.03 -5.01
N ASP A 169 8.22 7.23 -4.18
CA ASP A 169 8.36 7.64 -2.77
C ASP A 169 8.33 6.43 -1.81
N ARG A 170 7.80 5.27 -2.26
CA ARG A 170 7.55 4.11 -1.38
C ARG A 170 8.83 3.54 -0.78
N LEU A 171 9.86 3.34 -1.61
CA LEU A 171 11.13 2.78 -1.14
C LEU A 171 11.80 3.70 -0.12
N THR A 172 11.76 5.01 -0.37
CA THR A 172 12.28 6.03 0.56
C THR A 172 11.52 6.03 1.87
N LEU A 173 10.18 5.91 1.81
CA LEU A 173 9.36 5.85 3.03
C LEU A 173 9.60 4.55 3.80
N MET A 174 9.68 3.39 3.14
CA MET A 174 10.02 2.12 3.80
C MET A 174 11.39 2.20 4.48
N LYS A 175 12.38 2.85 3.82
CA LYS A 175 13.69 3.07 4.41
C LYS A 175 13.60 4.02 5.61
N LYS A 176 12.84 5.10 5.53
CA LYS A 176 12.60 6.02 6.65
C LYS A 176 12.00 5.27 7.86
N ILE A 177 11.03 4.39 7.63
CA ILE A 177 10.47 3.53 8.68
C ILE A 177 11.57 2.65 9.28
N TYR A 178 12.32 1.93 8.46
CA TYR A 178 13.41 1.05 8.90
C TYR A 178 14.46 1.78 9.75
N ASP A 179 14.91 2.94 9.28
CA ASP A 179 15.93 3.73 9.97
C ASP A 179 15.48 4.15 11.38
N ASN A 180 14.18 4.41 11.54
CA ASN A 180 13.58 4.88 12.80
C ASN A 180 13.02 3.75 13.69
N LEU A 181 13.00 2.50 13.23
CA LEU A 181 12.71 1.36 14.09
C LEU A 181 13.86 1.13 15.07
N VAL A 182 13.52 0.78 16.31
CA VAL A 182 14.48 0.20 17.26
C VAL A 182 14.92 -1.19 16.79
N GLU A 183 16.04 -1.70 17.29
CA GLU A 183 16.41 -3.11 17.09
C GLU A 183 15.35 -4.02 17.71
N GLY A 184 14.92 -5.04 16.98
CA GLY A 184 13.77 -5.87 17.37
C GLY A 184 12.41 -5.32 16.93
N GLY A 185 12.31 -4.05 16.55
CA GLY A 185 11.08 -3.44 16.08
C GLY A 185 10.62 -3.97 14.71
N ALA A 186 9.34 -3.72 14.38
CA ALA A 186 8.73 -4.25 13.17
C ALA A 186 7.92 -3.21 12.39
N PHE A 187 7.86 -3.42 11.09
CA PHE A 187 6.90 -2.83 10.19
C PHE A 187 5.86 -3.88 9.80
N VAL A 188 4.60 -3.66 10.19
CA VAL A 188 3.45 -4.54 9.90
C VAL A 188 2.51 -3.80 8.96
N PHE A 189 2.32 -4.33 7.77
CA PHE A 189 1.49 -3.63 6.78
C PHE A 189 0.70 -4.60 5.91
N SER A 190 -0.28 -4.07 5.20
CA SER A 190 -1.07 -4.84 4.24
C SER A 190 -1.26 -4.06 2.95
N GLU A 191 -1.23 -4.79 1.83
CA GLU A 191 -1.33 -4.27 0.47
C GLU A 191 -2.16 -5.18 -0.43
N LYS A 192 -2.78 -4.58 -1.44
CA LYS A 192 -3.28 -5.33 -2.60
C LYS A 192 -2.11 -5.55 -3.56
N VAL A 193 -1.86 -6.80 -3.92
CA VAL A 193 -0.78 -7.20 -4.83
C VAL A 193 -1.33 -7.77 -6.14
N PHE A 194 -0.51 -7.79 -7.19
CA PHE A 194 -0.88 -8.44 -8.43
C PHE A 194 -0.01 -9.66 -8.71
N SER A 195 -0.56 -10.63 -9.44
CA SER A 195 0.16 -11.81 -9.91
C SER A 195 0.78 -11.56 -11.28
N MET A 196 2.02 -12.00 -11.50
CA MET A 196 2.66 -11.99 -12.82
C MET A 196 2.04 -12.99 -13.79
N ASN A 197 1.31 -14.00 -13.29
CA ASN A 197 0.57 -14.93 -14.11
C ASN A 197 -0.83 -14.38 -14.40
N SER A 198 -1.15 -14.12 -15.67
CA SER A 198 -2.41 -13.49 -16.10
C SER A 198 -3.65 -14.31 -15.72
N LYS A 199 -3.58 -15.65 -15.78
CA LYS A 199 -4.70 -16.53 -15.39
C LYS A 199 -4.96 -16.46 -13.89
N ILE A 200 -3.90 -16.45 -13.07
CA ILE A 200 -4.02 -16.31 -11.62
C ILE A 200 -4.54 -14.91 -11.28
N GLN A 201 -4.02 -13.87 -11.92
CA GLN A 201 -4.49 -12.50 -11.73
C GLN A 201 -5.99 -12.38 -12.00
N ASN A 202 -6.46 -12.83 -13.13
CA ASN A 202 -7.87 -12.86 -13.50
C ASN A 202 -8.71 -13.63 -12.45
N MET A 203 -8.26 -14.81 -12.09
CA MET A 203 -8.96 -15.63 -11.09
C MET A 203 -9.13 -14.88 -9.76
N MET A 204 -8.06 -14.24 -9.26
CA MET A 204 -8.12 -13.50 -8.00
C MET A 204 -9.02 -12.27 -8.08
N GLU A 205 -9.05 -11.57 -9.21
CA GLU A 205 -9.95 -10.43 -9.41
C GLU A 205 -11.41 -10.85 -9.44
N PHE A 206 -11.77 -11.92 -10.16
CA PHE A 206 -13.15 -12.39 -10.21
C PHE A 206 -13.62 -12.92 -8.84
N ILE A 207 -12.80 -13.65 -8.11
CA ILE A 207 -13.13 -14.09 -6.75
C ILE A 207 -13.34 -12.87 -5.81
N PHE A 208 -12.54 -11.82 -5.98
CA PHE A 208 -12.71 -10.58 -5.25
C PHE A 208 -14.02 -9.87 -5.61
N TYR A 209 -14.40 -9.82 -6.88
CA TYR A 209 -15.70 -9.26 -7.31
C TYR A 209 -16.88 -10.10 -6.82
N ASP A 210 -16.78 -11.43 -6.83
CA ASP A 210 -17.80 -12.31 -6.26
C ASP A 210 -18.00 -12.06 -4.75
N HIS A 211 -16.94 -11.74 -4.02
CA HIS A 211 -17.07 -11.31 -2.64
C HIS A 211 -17.78 -9.96 -2.52
N LYS A 212 -17.36 -8.94 -3.31
CA LYS A 212 -17.94 -7.60 -3.27
C LYS A 212 -19.42 -7.58 -3.65
N LYS A 213 -19.87 -8.41 -4.59
CA LYS A 213 -21.28 -8.54 -5.01
C LYS A 213 -22.23 -8.94 -3.87
N LYS A 214 -21.73 -9.39 -2.73
CA LYS A 214 -22.55 -9.68 -1.54
C LYS A 214 -23.06 -8.40 -0.87
N SER A 215 -22.37 -7.28 -1.06
CA SER A 215 -22.66 -6.00 -0.40
C SER A 215 -22.85 -4.84 -1.37
N PHE A 216 -22.37 -4.97 -2.61
CA PHE A 216 -22.37 -3.90 -3.61
C PHE A 216 -22.93 -4.39 -4.94
N THR A 217 -23.58 -3.50 -5.69
CA THR A 217 -24.01 -3.75 -7.07
C THR A 217 -22.81 -3.79 -8.02
N GLU A 218 -22.97 -4.41 -9.18
CA GLU A 218 -21.92 -4.45 -10.22
C GLU A 218 -21.51 -3.04 -10.68
N LYS A 219 -22.48 -2.12 -10.75
CA LYS A 219 -22.21 -0.73 -11.09
C LYS A 219 -21.33 -0.03 -10.06
N GLU A 220 -21.63 -0.16 -8.77
CA GLU A 220 -20.81 0.41 -7.69
C GLU A 220 -19.40 -0.17 -7.67
N ILE A 221 -19.26 -1.47 -7.91
CA ILE A 221 -17.95 -2.13 -8.01
C ILE A 221 -17.15 -1.54 -9.16
N LEU A 222 -17.76 -1.44 -10.36
CA LEU A 222 -17.09 -0.92 -11.54
C LEU A 222 -16.73 0.56 -11.41
N ASP A 223 -17.66 1.38 -10.92
CA ASP A 223 -17.43 2.80 -10.67
C ASP A 223 -16.22 2.98 -9.71
N LYS A 224 -16.15 2.16 -8.64
CA LYS A 224 -15.05 2.19 -7.68
C LYS A 224 -13.71 1.78 -8.29
N GLU A 225 -13.69 0.73 -9.09
CA GLU A 225 -12.46 0.31 -9.79
C GLU A 225 -11.99 1.39 -10.79
N GLN A 226 -12.91 2.09 -11.44
CA GLN A 226 -12.59 3.21 -12.32
C GLN A 226 -11.99 4.39 -11.54
N GLU A 227 -12.54 4.75 -10.37
CA GLU A 227 -12.01 5.77 -9.49
C GLU A 227 -10.60 5.44 -9.01
N LEU A 228 -10.38 4.21 -8.61
CA LEU A 228 -9.11 3.76 -8.02
C LEU A 228 -7.99 3.53 -9.04
N ARG A 229 -8.30 3.31 -10.33
CA ARG A 229 -7.31 2.92 -11.36
C ARG A 229 -6.13 3.89 -11.49
N HIS A 230 -6.35 5.18 -11.24
CA HIS A 230 -5.30 6.21 -11.34
C HIS A 230 -4.59 6.46 -10.00
N LEU A 231 -5.21 6.08 -8.91
CA LEU A 231 -4.73 6.35 -7.54
C LEU A 231 -3.99 5.18 -6.93
N ALA A 232 -4.57 3.99 -7.02
CA ALA A 232 -3.96 2.79 -6.47
C ALA A 232 -2.96 2.19 -7.47
N LYS A 233 -1.69 2.13 -7.06
CA LYS A 233 -0.62 1.47 -7.82
C LYS A 233 -0.22 0.20 -7.08
N LEU A 234 -0.65 -0.93 -7.62
CA LEU A 234 -0.34 -2.24 -7.04
C LEU A 234 1.12 -2.60 -7.27
N THR A 235 1.67 -3.41 -6.39
CA THR A 235 3.01 -4.00 -6.54
C THR A 235 2.90 -5.52 -6.67
N ASN A 236 3.95 -6.15 -7.17
CA ASN A 236 4.08 -7.60 -7.12
C ASN A 236 4.69 -8.00 -5.78
N GLU A 237 4.26 -9.13 -5.22
CA GLU A 237 4.72 -9.61 -3.92
C GLU A 237 6.22 -9.87 -3.89
N ASP A 238 6.78 -10.56 -4.90
CA ASP A 238 8.21 -10.87 -4.95
C ASP A 238 9.06 -9.60 -5.01
N LEU A 239 8.60 -8.58 -5.76
CA LEU A 239 9.27 -7.29 -5.81
C LEU A 239 9.23 -6.59 -4.45
N LEU A 240 8.08 -6.61 -3.78
CA LEU A 240 7.90 -6.02 -2.46
C LEU A 240 8.86 -6.66 -1.43
N ILE A 241 8.94 -7.98 -1.39
CA ILE A 241 9.85 -8.70 -0.50
C ILE A 241 11.32 -8.36 -0.82
N LYS A 242 11.69 -8.30 -2.10
CA LYS A 242 13.05 -7.89 -2.52
C LYS A 242 13.38 -6.45 -2.09
N GLN A 243 12.43 -5.54 -2.19
CA GLN A 243 12.60 -4.15 -1.73
C GLN A 243 12.83 -4.10 -0.22
N LEU A 244 12.04 -4.81 0.58
CA LEU A 244 12.22 -4.89 2.03
C LEU A 244 13.61 -5.45 2.40
N LEU A 245 14.03 -6.54 1.76
CA LEU A 245 15.35 -7.13 1.97
C LEU A 245 16.48 -6.14 1.61
N SER A 246 16.33 -5.39 0.52
CA SER A 246 17.33 -4.42 0.07
C SER A 246 17.50 -3.23 1.03
N ILE A 247 16.44 -2.86 1.75
CA ILE A 247 16.47 -1.81 2.78
C ILE A 247 17.21 -2.29 4.04
N GLY A 248 17.15 -3.59 4.33
CA GLY A 248 17.75 -4.19 5.51
C GLY A 248 16.78 -4.94 6.42
N PHE A 249 15.49 -4.95 6.09
CA PHE A 249 14.53 -5.77 6.83
C PHE A 249 14.90 -7.26 6.76
N ARG A 250 14.64 -7.96 7.86
CA ARG A 250 14.78 -9.42 8.00
C ARG A 250 13.53 -9.97 8.67
N GLY A 251 13.47 -11.27 8.91
CA GLY A 251 12.29 -11.89 9.53
C GLY A 251 10.99 -11.54 8.79
N ILE A 252 11.06 -11.47 7.45
CA ILE A 252 9.93 -11.08 6.63
C ILE A 252 8.99 -12.26 6.49
N GLN A 253 7.71 -12.05 6.85
CA GLN A 253 6.68 -13.08 6.79
C GLN A 253 5.38 -12.52 6.24
N VAL A 254 4.81 -13.17 5.23
CA VAL A 254 3.41 -12.98 4.87
C VAL A 254 2.58 -13.77 5.88
N PHE A 255 1.96 -13.09 6.85
CA PHE A 255 1.21 -13.72 7.94
C PHE A 255 -0.29 -13.83 7.65
N TRP A 256 -0.80 -12.99 6.74
CA TRP A 256 -2.19 -12.98 6.33
C TRP A 256 -2.31 -12.90 4.82
N ARG A 257 -3.28 -13.64 4.26
CA ARG A 257 -3.58 -13.58 2.82
C ARG A 257 -5.07 -13.80 2.59
N ASN A 258 -5.63 -12.94 1.77
CA ASN A 258 -6.99 -13.12 1.26
C ASN A 258 -7.04 -12.70 -0.21
N HIS A 259 -7.11 -13.68 -1.12
CA HIS A 259 -6.99 -13.48 -2.56
C HIS A 259 -5.69 -12.72 -2.91
N ASN A 260 -5.81 -11.55 -3.52
CA ASN A 260 -4.69 -10.65 -3.87
C ASN A 260 -4.38 -9.59 -2.79
N PHE A 261 -4.89 -9.78 -1.57
CA PHE A 261 -4.51 -8.96 -0.42
C PHE A 261 -3.58 -9.73 0.49
N ILE A 262 -2.50 -9.08 0.93
CA ILE A 262 -1.52 -9.68 1.85
C ILE A 262 -1.29 -8.79 3.06
N GLY A 263 -0.98 -9.44 4.18
CA GLY A 263 -0.45 -8.81 5.39
C GLY A 263 0.98 -9.29 5.61
N VAL A 264 1.90 -8.38 5.83
CA VAL A 264 3.34 -8.64 5.93
C VAL A 264 3.89 -8.11 7.24
N ILE A 265 4.74 -8.89 7.89
CA ILE A 265 5.62 -8.44 8.98
C ILE A 265 7.04 -8.36 8.41
N ALA A 266 7.76 -7.29 8.71
CA ALA A 266 9.17 -7.12 8.37
C ALA A 266 9.90 -6.51 9.57
N MET A 267 10.95 -7.17 10.07
CA MET A 267 11.63 -6.81 11.31
C MET A 267 12.96 -6.11 11.04
N LYS A 268 13.36 -5.23 11.95
CA LYS A 268 14.73 -4.74 12.08
C LYS A 268 15.46 -5.59 13.11
N LEU A 269 16.18 -6.60 12.64
CA LEU A 269 16.94 -7.49 13.54
C LEU A 269 18.28 -6.84 13.97
N PRO A 270 18.79 -7.16 15.18
CA PRO A 270 20.12 -6.76 15.61
C PRO A 270 21.22 -7.25 14.65
N LYS A 271 22.22 -6.40 14.40
CA LYS A 271 23.29 -6.68 13.42
C LYS A 271 24.13 -7.94 13.69
N ASN A 272 24.09 -8.50 14.90
CA ASN A 272 25.08 -9.48 15.36
C ASN A 272 24.67 -10.95 15.21
N ASN A 273 23.56 -11.31 14.62
CA ASN A 273 23.08 -12.70 14.62
C ASN A 273 22.91 -13.38 13.25
N TRP A 274 23.02 -12.68 12.13
CA TRP A 274 22.68 -13.29 10.83
C TRP A 274 23.68 -13.04 9.69
N ASP A 275 24.50 -12.00 9.77
CA ASP A 275 25.39 -11.62 8.66
C ASP A 275 26.69 -12.47 8.61
N ASP A 276 27.08 -13.15 9.72
CA ASP A 276 28.32 -13.90 9.80
C ASP A 276 28.22 -15.40 9.43
N LYS A 277 27.02 -15.92 9.11
CA LYS A 277 26.84 -17.36 8.85
C LYS A 277 26.45 -17.73 7.42
N ASN A 278 26.20 -16.76 6.54
CA ASN A 278 25.80 -17.01 5.15
C ASN A 278 26.48 -16.04 4.15
N GLY A 279 27.75 -15.67 4.39
CA GLY A 279 28.61 -14.97 3.45
C GLY A 279 29.25 -15.96 2.47
#